data_769a2b8d8358fcdd68c2a885343dba93
#
_entry.id   769a2b8d8358fcdd68c2a885343dba93
#
_cell.length_a   1.000
_cell.length_b   1.000
_cell.length_c   1.000
_cell.angle_alpha   90.00
_cell.angle_beta   90.00
_cell.angle_gamma   90.00
#
_symmetry.space_group_name_H-M   'P 1'
#
loop_
_entity.id
_entity.type
_entity.pdbx_description
1 polymer ?
#
loop_
_entity_poly.entity_id
_entity_poly.type
_entity_poly.pdbx_seq_one_letter_code
_entity_poly.pdbx_strand_id
1 'polypeptide(L)'
;MKKQLLNLLTGIIVFASMTGSVFAETTMSEEGQYIFNSLAFYIGGVLVAFMAAGFCMLESGLVTTKSVSTIAAKNIGKFAIASLIFFLFGYNLAYGIPEGGYMGSFSIWSDKSSVGVGYSDSSDWFFQTMFVCATVSIVSG
;
A
#
# COMPACT_ATOMS: atom_id res chain seq x y z
N MET A 1 40.42 -13.60 -29.86
CA MET A 1 39.62 -13.99 -28.65
C MET A 1 40.05 -13.21 -27.40
N LYS A 2 41.31 -13.18 -26.95
CA LYS A 2 41.74 -12.44 -25.72
C LYS A 2 41.41 -10.95 -25.73
N LYS A 3 41.59 -10.22 -26.86
CA LYS A 3 41.26 -8.77 -26.94
C LYS A 3 39.77 -8.46 -26.85
N GLN A 4 38.93 -9.34 -27.42
CA GLN A 4 37.46 -9.16 -27.33
C GLN A 4 36.94 -9.40 -25.91
N LEU A 5 37.49 -10.43 -25.23
CA LEU A 5 37.17 -10.74 -23.85
C LEU A 5 37.59 -9.58 -22.90
N LEU A 6 38.78 -9.01 -23.14
CA LEU A 6 39.26 -7.86 -22.37
C LEU A 6 38.40 -6.60 -22.55
N ASN A 7 37.95 -6.33 -23.78
CA ASN A 7 37.05 -5.19 -24.04
C ASN A 7 35.67 -5.41 -23.44
N LEU A 8 35.18 -6.64 -23.38
CA LEU A 8 33.91 -6.97 -22.75
C LEU A 8 33.98 -6.84 -21.23
N LEU A 9 35.07 -7.28 -20.61
CA LEU A 9 35.35 -7.12 -19.19
C LEU A 9 35.48 -5.62 -18.80
N THR A 10 36.24 -4.82 -19.61
CA THR A 10 36.32 -3.36 -19.37
C THR A 10 34.97 -2.67 -19.52
N GLY A 11 34.13 -3.07 -20.48
CA GLY A 11 32.78 -2.55 -20.64
C GLY A 11 31.89 -2.83 -19.42
N ILE A 12 31.96 -4.06 -18.86
CA ILE A 12 31.20 -4.45 -17.66
C ILE A 12 31.68 -3.66 -16.43
N ILE A 13 33.00 -3.47 -16.27
CA ILE A 13 33.56 -2.71 -15.15
C ILE A 13 33.16 -1.23 -15.22
N VAL A 14 33.21 -0.64 -16.41
CA VAL A 14 32.77 0.76 -16.62
C VAL A 14 31.27 0.91 -16.37
N PHE A 15 30.44 -0.03 -16.82
CA PHE A 15 29.02 -0.01 -16.56
C PHE A 15 28.70 -0.19 -15.07
N ALA A 16 29.41 -1.08 -14.37
CA ALA A 16 29.25 -1.29 -12.93
C ALA A 16 29.71 -0.06 -12.12
N SER A 17 30.73 0.66 -12.55
CA SER A 17 31.17 1.90 -11.89
C SER A 17 30.23 3.07 -12.16
N MET A 18 29.54 3.12 -13.29
CA MET A 18 28.51 4.14 -13.57
C MET A 18 27.23 3.93 -12.77
N THR A 19 26.88 2.69 -12.43
CA THR A 19 25.71 2.43 -11.58
C THR A 19 25.96 2.75 -10.11
N GLY A 20 27.22 2.74 -9.65
CA GLY A 20 27.59 3.08 -8.27
C GLY A 20 27.49 4.58 -7.93
N SER A 21 27.47 5.47 -8.92
CA SER A 21 27.46 6.94 -8.71
C SER A 21 26.07 7.57 -8.87
N VAL A 22 25.03 6.80 -9.16
CA VAL A 22 23.64 7.32 -9.30
C VAL A 22 22.92 7.39 -7.95
N PHE A 23 23.42 6.72 -6.91
CA PHE A 23 22.99 6.97 -5.54
C PHE A 23 23.83 8.13 -4.96
N ALA A 24 23.65 9.33 -5.51
CA ALA A 24 23.93 10.52 -4.77
C ALA A 24 23.01 10.45 -3.55
N GLU A 25 23.61 10.25 -2.38
CA GLU A 25 22.98 10.33 -1.08
C GLU A 25 22.52 11.80 -0.89
N THR A 26 21.45 12.18 -1.57
CA THR A 26 20.68 13.36 -1.21
C THR A 26 20.08 13.00 0.14
N THR A 27 20.77 13.37 1.21
CA THR A 27 20.23 13.35 2.56
C THR A 27 19.05 14.31 2.56
N MET A 28 17.86 13.78 2.23
CA MET A 28 16.62 14.52 2.41
C MET A 28 16.49 14.84 3.91
N SER A 29 16.06 16.04 4.23
CA SER A 29 15.70 16.36 5.62
C SER A 29 14.67 15.37 6.13
N GLU A 30 14.62 15.12 7.45
CA GLU A 30 13.62 14.23 8.05
C GLU A 30 12.20 14.64 7.67
N GLU A 31 11.91 15.93 7.60
CA GLU A 31 10.63 16.46 7.11
C GLU A 31 10.38 16.12 5.64
N GLY A 32 11.40 16.21 4.79
CA GLY A 32 11.29 15.84 3.37
C GLY A 32 10.98 14.37 3.18
N GLN A 33 11.62 13.49 3.95
CA GLN A 33 11.34 12.06 3.96
C GLN A 33 9.91 11.77 4.45
N TYR A 34 9.47 12.41 5.52
CA TYR A 34 8.13 12.29 6.07
C TYR A 34 7.05 12.66 5.04
N ILE A 35 7.22 13.80 4.36
CA ILE A 35 6.27 14.27 3.34
C ILE A 35 6.25 13.30 2.15
N PHE A 36 7.42 12.89 1.66
CA PHE A 36 7.52 12.02 0.50
C PHE A 36 6.92 10.63 0.78
N ASN A 37 7.24 10.03 1.92
CA ASN A 37 6.71 8.73 2.31
C ASN A 37 5.19 8.78 2.53
N SER A 38 4.69 9.82 3.20
CA SER A 38 3.26 10.00 3.40
C SER A 38 2.51 10.15 2.08
N LEU A 39 3.07 10.92 1.14
CA LEU A 39 2.51 11.07 -0.20
C LEU A 39 2.52 9.75 -0.97
N ALA A 40 3.61 8.97 -0.88
CA ALA A 40 3.71 7.67 -1.53
C ALA A 40 2.64 6.70 -1.00
N PHE A 41 2.36 6.68 0.30
CA PHE A 41 1.27 5.89 0.89
C PHE A 41 -0.10 6.32 0.38
N TYR A 42 -0.37 7.63 0.26
CA TYR A 42 -1.64 8.11 -0.30
C TYR A 42 -1.82 7.72 -1.77
N ILE A 43 -0.79 7.92 -2.59
CA ILE A 43 -0.82 7.53 -4.01
C ILE A 43 -1.01 6.00 -4.13
N GLY A 44 -0.25 5.22 -3.36
CA GLY A 44 -0.37 3.77 -3.32
C GLY A 44 -1.77 3.33 -2.90
N GLY A 45 -2.36 3.94 -1.87
CA GLY A 45 -3.72 3.66 -1.40
C GLY A 45 -4.77 3.94 -2.47
N VAL A 46 -4.66 5.05 -3.20
CA VAL A 46 -5.55 5.37 -4.33
C VAL A 46 -5.44 4.30 -5.42
N LEU A 47 -4.23 3.87 -5.77
CA LEU A 47 -4.03 2.80 -6.76
C LEU A 47 -4.66 1.48 -6.30
N VAL A 48 -4.54 1.13 -5.03
CA VAL A 48 -5.18 -0.05 -4.45
C VAL A 48 -6.71 0.09 -4.43
N ALA A 49 -7.25 1.28 -4.19
CA ALA A 49 -8.70 1.54 -4.28
C ALA A 49 -9.27 1.22 -5.66
N PHE A 50 -8.51 1.44 -6.74
CA PHE A 50 -8.90 1.02 -8.10
C PHE A 50 -9.06 -0.49 -8.24
N MET A 51 -8.36 -1.30 -7.42
CA MET A 51 -8.57 -2.75 -7.41
C MET A 51 -9.99 -3.09 -6.95
N ALA A 52 -10.50 -2.45 -5.90
CA ALA A 52 -11.88 -2.67 -5.43
C ALA A 52 -12.90 -2.26 -6.50
N ALA A 53 -12.67 -1.15 -7.21
CA ALA A 53 -13.48 -0.75 -8.36
C ALA A 53 -13.42 -1.79 -9.50
N GLY A 54 -12.24 -2.31 -9.81
CA GLY A 54 -12.04 -3.36 -10.82
C GLY A 54 -12.80 -4.64 -10.46
N PHE A 55 -12.78 -5.07 -9.21
CA PHE A 55 -13.57 -6.21 -8.74
C PHE A 55 -15.08 -5.96 -8.85
N CYS A 56 -15.55 -4.76 -8.53
CA CYS A 56 -16.95 -4.40 -8.73
C CYS A 56 -17.36 -4.51 -10.20
N MET A 57 -16.52 -4.06 -11.11
CA MET A 57 -16.77 -4.16 -12.56
C MET A 57 -16.75 -5.62 -13.03
N LEU A 58 -15.80 -6.42 -12.56
CA LEU A 58 -15.70 -7.85 -12.86
C LEU A 58 -16.96 -8.60 -12.40
N GLU A 59 -17.33 -8.47 -11.13
CA GLU A 59 -18.52 -9.09 -10.57
C GLU A 59 -19.80 -8.67 -11.31
N SER A 60 -19.90 -7.38 -11.66
CA SER A 60 -21.04 -6.84 -12.41
C SER A 60 -21.13 -7.40 -13.84
N GLY A 61 -19.98 -7.71 -14.46
CA GLY A 61 -19.92 -8.31 -15.80
C GLY A 61 -20.27 -9.80 -15.82
N LEU A 62 -20.16 -10.50 -14.68
CA LEU A 62 -20.45 -11.93 -14.58
C LEU A 62 -21.91 -12.24 -14.24
N VAL A 63 -22.72 -11.25 -13.92
CA VAL A 63 -24.12 -11.44 -13.53
C VAL A 63 -25.09 -10.95 -14.62
N THR A 64 -26.36 -11.36 -14.51
CA THR A 64 -27.41 -10.88 -15.41
C THR A 64 -27.69 -9.38 -15.20
N THR A 65 -28.13 -8.69 -16.23
CA THR A 65 -28.39 -7.24 -16.21
C THR A 65 -29.29 -6.80 -15.04
N LYS A 66 -30.25 -7.65 -14.65
CA LYS A 66 -31.14 -7.36 -13.51
C LYS A 66 -30.43 -7.34 -12.15
N SER A 67 -29.32 -8.07 -12.02
CA SER A 67 -28.58 -8.24 -10.77
C SER A 67 -27.41 -7.24 -10.61
N VAL A 68 -27.06 -6.49 -11.66
CA VAL A 68 -25.91 -5.55 -11.64
C VAL A 68 -26.03 -4.49 -10.55
N SER A 69 -27.21 -3.91 -10.36
CA SER A 69 -27.46 -2.89 -9.34
C SER A 69 -27.29 -3.46 -7.92
N THR A 70 -27.70 -4.70 -7.68
CA THR A 70 -27.53 -5.39 -6.40
C THR A 70 -26.05 -5.66 -6.12
N ILE A 71 -25.28 -6.08 -7.13
CA ILE A 71 -23.84 -6.30 -7.01
C ILE A 71 -23.10 -4.97 -6.72
N ALA A 72 -23.45 -3.89 -7.41
CA ALA A 72 -22.88 -2.58 -7.16
C ALA A 72 -23.16 -2.09 -5.73
N ALA A 73 -24.40 -2.21 -5.26
CA ALA A 73 -24.80 -1.88 -3.89
C ALA A 73 -24.05 -2.73 -2.85
N LYS A 74 -23.92 -4.05 -3.09
CA LYS A 74 -23.13 -4.98 -2.26
C LYS A 74 -21.67 -4.49 -2.15
N ASN A 75 -21.05 -4.10 -3.24
CA ASN A 75 -19.65 -3.66 -3.25
C ASN A 75 -19.44 -2.37 -2.47
N ILE A 76 -20.34 -1.38 -2.62
CA ILE A 76 -20.31 -0.14 -1.84
C ILE A 76 -20.51 -0.45 -0.34
N GLY A 77 -21.47 -1.29 0.00
CA GLY A 77 -21.72 -1.70 1.39
C GLY A 77 -20.53 -2.41 2.03
N LYS A 78 -19.90 -3.35 1.31
CA LYS A 78 -18.68 -4.03 1.77
C LYS A 78 -17.55 -3.03 2.07
N PHE A 79 -17.31 -2.11 1.15
CA PHE A 79 -16.27 -1.10 1.29
C PHE A 79 -16.50 -0.24 2.53
N ALA A 80 -17.71 0.26 2.73
CA ALA A 80 -18.06 1.09 3.87
C ALA A 80 -17.92 0.34 5.21
N ILE A 81 -18.44 -0.90 5.28
CA ILE A 81 -18.38 -1.71 6.50
C ILE A 81 -16.94 -2.11 6.81
N ALA A 82 -16.16 -2.53 5.81
CA ALA A 82 -14.76 -2.92 5.99
C ALA A 82 -13.91 -1.76 6.52
N SER A 83 -14.07 -0.57 5.94
CA SER A 83 -13.37 0.65 6.39
C SER A 83 -13.75 1.02 7.83
N LEU A 84 -15.04 0.94 8.18
CA LEU A 84 -15.52 1.27 9.51
C LEU A 84 -14.97 0.29 10.56
N ILE A 85 -15.02 -1.01 10.29
CA ILE A 85 -14.52 -2.05 11.21
C ILE A 85 -13.02 -1.92 11.38
N PHE A 86 -12.29 -1.64 10.29
CA PHE A 86 -10.85 -1.46 10.34
C PHE A 86 -10.45 -0.22 11.14
N PHE A 87 -11.23 0.87 11.06
CA PHE A 87 -11.08 2.06 11.89
C PHE A 87 -11.34 1.77 13.38
N LEU A 88 -12.41 1.05 13.69
CA LEU A 88 -12.83 0.82 15.09
C LEU A 88 -11.85 -0.05 15.87
N PHE A 89 -11.31 -1.10 15.26
CA PHE A 89 -10.40 -2.01 15.97
C PHE A 89 -9.43 -2.78 15.06
N GLY A 90 -9.69 -2.88 13.75
CA GLY A 90 -8.91 -3.72 12.85
C GLY A 90 -7.46 -3.28 12.75
N TYR A 91 -7.19 -2.00 12.63
CA TYR A 91 -5.83 -1.46 12.51
C TYR A 91 -5.00 -1.75 13.79
N ASN A 92 -5.54 -1.41 14.96
CA ASN A 92 -4.84 -1.64 16.22
C ASN A 92 -4.67 -3.12 16.57
N LEU A 93 -5.61 -3.97 16.12
CA LEU A 93 -5.50 -5.40 16.27
C LEU A 93 -4.39 -5.99 15.41
N ALA A 94 -4.20 -5.48 14.19
CA ALA A 94 -3.19 -5.96 13.24
C ALA A 94 -1.79 -5.39 13.51
N TYR A 95 -1.71 -4.10 13.85
CA TYR A 95 -0.43 -3.36 13.96
C TYR A 95 -0.07 -2.93 15.38
N GLY A 96 -1.03 -2.87 16.29
CA GLY A 96 -0.82 -2.49 17.70
C GLY A 96 -0.33 -3.63 18.59
N ILE A 97 0.55 -4.51 18.07
CA ILE A 97 1.05 -5.67 18.81
C ILE A 97 2.13 -5.20 19.80
N PRO A 98 1.97 -5.43 21.14
CA PRO A 98 3.01 -5.13 22.11
C PRO A 98 4.21 -6.08 21.96
N GLU A 99 5.38 -5.67 22.44
CA GLU A 99 6.59 -6.51 22.42
C GLU A 99 6.31 -7.86 23.09
N GLY A 100 6.52 -8.96 22.34
CA GLY A 100 6.26 -10.33 22.81
C GLY A 100 4.79 -10.80 22.76
N GLY A 101 3.87 -9.98 22.26
CA GLY A 101 2.46 -10.33 22.07
C GLY A 101 2.15 -11.00 20.73
N TYR A 102 1.06 -11.77 20.67
CA TYR A 102 0.56 -12.37 19.41
C TYR A 102 -0.59 -11.60 18.78
N MET A 103 -1.25 -10.70 19.51
CA MET A 103 -2.39 -9.90 19.07
C MET A 103 -2.28 -8.47 19.58
N GLY A 104 -2.76 -7.52 18.77
CA GLY A 104 -2.88 -6.13 19.14
C GLY A 104 -4.05 -5.85 20.09
N SER A 105 -4.23 -4.60 20.45
CA SER A 105 -5.29 -4.15 21.36
C SER A 105 -6.59 -3.86 20.63
N PHE A 106 -7.72 -4.14 21.26
CA PHE A 106 -9.04 -3.67 20.82
C PHE A 106 -9.23 -2.21 21.21
N SER A 107 -8.84 -1.29 20.34
CA SER A 107 -9.00 0.15 20.56
C SER A 107 -9.29 0.84 19.24
N ILE A 108 -9.99 1.98 19.32
CA ILE A 108 -10.28 2.81 18.15
C ILE A 108 -8.95 3.42 17.66
N TRP A 109 -8.76 3.40 16.34
CA TRP A 109 -7.59 4.01 15.74
C TRP A 109 -7.54 5.52 16.02
N SER A 110 -6.35 6.02 16.31
CA SER A 110 -6.08 7.45 16.46
C SER A 110 -4.71 7.77 15.89
N ASP A 111 -4.60 8.88 15.18
CA ASP A 111 -3.32 9.36 14.64
C ASP A 111 -2.36 9.71 15.78
N LYS A 112 -1.18 9.11 15.77
CA LYS A 112 -0.08 9.34 16.73
C LYS A 112 1.21 9.73 16.02
N SER A 113 1.10 10.07 14.73
CA SER A 113 2.27 10.32 13.90
C SER A 113 3.14 11.45 14.44
N SER A 114 4.44 11.25 14.30
CA SER A 114 5.48 12.26 14.54
C SER A 114 6.48 12.21 13.39
N VAL A 115 7.15 13.33 13.12
CA VAL A 115 8.15 13.42 12.03
C VAL A 115 9.24 12.37 12.19
N GLY A 116 9.59 11.99 13.41
CA GLY A 116 10.60 10.97 13.70
C GLY A 116 10.23 9.55 13.29
N VAL A 117 8.95 9.26 13.01
CA VAL A 117 8.48 7.96 12.49
C VAL A 117 8.72 7.83 10.98
N GLY A 118 8.93 8.95 10.27
CA GLY A 118 9.27 8.97 8.86
C GLY A 118 8.07 8.91 7.90
N TYR A 119 6.82 8.80 8.38
CA TYR A 119 5.58 8.89 7.61
C TYR A 119 4.39 9.19 8.53
N SER A 120 3.26 9.63 7.96
CA SER A 120 2.03 9.90 8.70
C SER A 120 1.23 8.61 8.96
N ASP A 121 0.83 8.37 10.21
CA ASP A 121 -0.06 7.26 10.58
C ASP A 121 -1.37 7.29 9.78
N SER A 122 -1.90 8.48 9.50
CA SER A 122 -3.10 8.66 8.67
C SER A 122 -2.90 8.15 7.25
N SER A 123 -1.71 8.34 6.67
CA SER A 123 -1.39 7.85 5.32
C SER A 123 -1.25 6.34 5.28
N ASP A 124 -0.60 5.75 6.29
CA ASP A 124 -0.48 4.30 6.41
C ASP A 124 -1.86 3.67 6.69
N TRP A 125 -2.64 4.21 7.63
CA TRP A 125 -4.00 3.73 7.89
C TRP A 125 -4.86 3.74 6.61
N PHE A 126 -4.80 4.82 5.83
CA PHE A 126 -5.53 4.91 4.55
C PHE A 126 -5.09 3.81 3.58
N PHE A 127 -3.77 3.64 3.39
CA PHE A 127 -3.21 2.63 2.52
C PHE A 127 -3.65 1.21 2.92
N GLN A 128 -3.53 0.86 4.21
CA GLN A 128 -3.92 -0.43 4.74
C GLN A 128 -5.43 -0.67 4.64
N THR A 129 -6.24 0.37 4.87
CA THR A 129 -7.70 0.30 4.69
C THR A 129 -8.08 -0.09 3.27
N MET A 130 -7.41 0.46 2.26
CA MET A 130 -7.67 0.12 0.86
C MET A 130 -7.35 -1.35 0.55
N PHE A 131 -6.28 -1.90 1.14
CA PHE A 131 -5.97 -3.33 1.03
C PHE A 131 -7.04 -4.22 1.70
N VAL A 132 -7.51 -3.84 2.87
CA VAL A 132 -8.59 -4.58 3.55
C VAL A 132 -9.86 -4.57 2.69
N CYS A 133 -10.23 -3.43 2.14
CA CYS A 133 -11.38 -3.30 1.25
C CYS A 133 -11.24 -4.15 -0.03
N ALA A 134 -10.05 -4.17 -0.63
CA ALA A 134 -9.76 -5.02 -1.78
C ALA A 134 -9.85 -6.52 -1.41
N THR A 135 -9.27 -6.93 -0.28
CA THR A 135 -9.31 -8.30 0.22
C THR A 135 -10.74 -8.77 0.45
N VAL A 136 -11.57 -7.97 1.13
CA VAL A 136 -12.99 -8.28 1.36
C VAL A 136 -13.74 -8.41 0.03
N SER A 137 -13.38 -7.60 -0.98
CA SER A 137 -13.97 -7.71 -2.31
C SER A 137 -13.62 -9.04 -2.99
N ILE A 138 -12.36 -9.49 -2.88
CA ILE A 138 -11.92 -10.78 -3.44
C ILE A 138 -12.63 -11.96 -2.78
N VAL A 139 -12.70 -11.96 -1.44
CA VAL A 139 -13.28 -13.08 -0.66
C VAL A 139 -14.79 -13.19 -0.86
N SER A 140 -15.48 -12.07 -1.07
CA SER A 140 -16.95 -12.05 -1.17
C SER A 140 -17.48 -12.17 -2.61
N GLY A 141 -16.61 -12.07 -3.63
CA GLY A 141 -16.94 -12.16 -5.08
C GLY A 141 -16.78 -13.55 -5.65
#